data_24fd5cb9220abb9ad42fb9c52028cc03
#
_entry.id   24fd5cb9220abb9ad42fb9c52028cc03
#
_cell.length_a   1.000
_cell.length_b   1.000
_cell.length_c   1.000
_cell.angle_alpha   90.00
_cell.angle_beta   90.00
_cell.angle_gamma   90.00
#
_symmetry.space_group_name_H-M   'P 1'
#
loop_
_entity.id
_entity.type
_entity.pdbx_description
1 polymer ?
#
loop_
_entity_poly.entity_id
_entity_poly.type
_entity_poly.pdbx_seq_one_letter_code
_entity_poly.pdbx_strand_id
1 'polypeptide(L)'
;MYKRQEKYLPKLCSGEWLGAFGLTEPGAGTDAQGQQTTAVEDGDYWVLNGSKIFITNAGYADVFIVIAVTDKVLDKKGRPTKLCSAFIVERTDPGFSVGKAEDKMGIRGSSTCELIFEDCRIPKDRMLGVRGKGFQLAMATLDGGRIGIASQALGIAEGALQETVAYVKERKQFGRSISAFQNTQFELAEMKARIEAAKYLVYAAALKKQEAMNGAKVRYSVEAAQAKLIAARTASDVTRRCLQLFGGYGYTRDYPIERMMRDAKITEIYEGTSEVQMMVISGALLK
;
A
#
# COMPACT_ATOMS: atom_id res chain seq x y z
N MET A 1 4.08 -25.03 12.75
CA MET A 1 3.16 -24.25 11.91
C MET A 1 1.79 -24.11 12.54
N TYR A 2 1.06 -25.17 12.88
CA TYR A 2 -0.29 -25.14 13.43
C TYR A 2 -0.45 -24.29 14.72
N LYS A 3 0.42 -24.42 15.72
CA LYS A 3 0.36 -23.63 16.97
C LYS A 3 0.37 -22.11 16.74
N ARG A 4 1.12 -21.64 15.72
CA ARG A 4 1.12 -20.20 15.36
C ARG A 4 -0.19 -19.78 14.70
N GLN A 5 -0.71 -20.63 13.80
CA GLN A 5 -2.01 -20.37 13.17
C GLN A 5 -3.13 -20.30 14.21
N GLU A 6 -3.16 -21.23 15.16
CA GLU A 6 -4.13 -21.24 16.26
C GLU A 6 -4.03 -20.00 17.17
N LYS A 7 -2.81 -19.50 17.40
CA LYS A 7 -2.60 -18.30 18.22
C LYS A 7 -3.05 -17.01 17.54
N TYR A 8 -2.70 -16.83 16.26
CA TYR A 8 -2.83 -15.52 15.60
C TYR A 8 -4.06 -15.41 14.69
N LEU A 9 -4.38 -16.45 13.90
CA LEU A 9 -5.41 -16.32 12.88
C LEU A 9 -6.83 -16.09 13.43
N PRO A 10 -7.30 -16.79 14.46
CA PRO A 10 -8.65 -16.55 14.97
C PRO A 10 -8.87 -15.10 15.40
N LYS A 11 -7.91 -14.51 16.09
CA LYS A 11 -7.99 -13.13 16.59
C LYS A 11 -7.88 -12.10 15.48
N LEU A 12 -7.01 -12.33 14.47
CA LEU A 12 -6.91 -11.47 13.30
C LEU A 12 -8.15 -11.56 12.39
N CYS A 13 -8.72 -12.76 12.23
CA CYS A 13 -9.93 -12.96 11.43
C CYS A 13 -11.20 -12.41 12.08
N SER A 14 -11.29 -12.45 13.42
CA SER A 14 -12.40 -11.88 14.17
C SER A 14 -12.32 -10.34 14.30
N GLY A 15 -11.15 -9.75 14.05
CA GLY A 15 -10.89 -8.34 14.31
C GLY A 15 -10.61 -8.01 15.78
N GLU A 16 -10.48 -9.02 16.65
CA GLU A 16 -10.01 -8.83 18.04
C GLU A 16 -8.60 -8.25 18.07
N TRP A 17 -7.74 -8.72 17.15
CA TRP A 17 -6.39 -8.20 16.93
C TRP A 17 -6.27 -7.57 15.54
N LEU A 18 -5.51 -6.49 15.49
CA LEU A 18 -5.11 -5.85 14.23
C LEU A 18 -3.66 -6.21 13.89
N GLY A 19 -3.39 -6.34 12.61
CA GLY A 19 -2.06 -6.60 12.08
C GLY A 19 -1.44 -5.39 11.40
N ALA A 20 -0.10 -5.34 11.40
CA ALA A 20 0.68 -4.38 10.62
C ALA A 20 1.85 -5.06 9.91
N PHE A 21 2.36 -4.43 8.84
CA PHE A 21 3.45 -4.94 8.02
C PHE A 21 4.62 -3.96 8.00
N GLY A 22 5.73 -4.35 8.63
CA GLY A 22 6.94 -3.55 8.79
C GLY A 22 8.01 -3.92 7.76
N LEU A 23 8.03 -3.24 6.60
CA LEU A 23 9.06 -3.39 5.57
C LEU A 23 9.94 -2.15 5.47
N THR A 24 9.32 -0.99 5.23
CA THR A 24 9.98 0.29 4.89
C THR A 24 10.82 0.84 6.04
N GLU A 25 12.01 1.35 5.73
CA GLU A 25 12.89 2.04 6.67
C GLU A 25 13.18 3.47 6.18
N PRO A 26 13.68 4.37 7.03
CA PRO A 26 14.03 5.74 6.62
C PRO A 26 14.96 5.81 5.40
N GLY A 27 15.90 4.88 5.28
CA GLY A 27 16.85 4.77 4.16
C GLY A 27 16.49 3.73 3.11
N ALA A 28 15.34 3.02 3.23
CA ALA A 28 14.98 1.89 2.36
C ALA A 28 13.47 1.89 2.06
N GLY A 29 13.04 2.81 1.21
CA GLY A 29 11.68 2.86 0.66
C GLY A 29 11.61 2.08 -0.66
N THR A 30 11.86 2.76 -1.78
CA THR A 30 11.92 2.12 -3.12
C THR A 30 13.02 1.07 -3.20
N ASP A 31 14.21 1.35 -2.64
CA ASP A 31 15.26 0.35 -2.46
C ASP A 31 14.99 -0.50 -1.21
N ALA A 32 13.98 -1.34 -1.29
CA ALA A 32 13.57 -2.19 -0.17
C ALA A 32 14.62 -3.27 0.21
N GLN A 33 15.65 -3.51 -0.59
CA GLN A 33 16.79 -4.37 -0.22
C GLN A 33 17.83 -3.63 0.63
N GLY A 34 17.82 -2.31 0.63
CA GLY A 34 18.73 -1.46 1.39
C GLY A 34 18.53 -1.50 2.90
N GLN A 35 17.65 -2.36 3.43
CA GLN A 35 17.28 -2.44 4.86
C GLN A 35 18.49 -2.54 5.78
N GLN A 36 18.36 -1.92 6.96
CA GLN A 36 19.39 -1.89 8.01
C GLN A 36 18.93 -2.58 9.30
N THR A 37 17.61 -2.65 9.56
CA THR A 37 17.08 -3.38 10.72
C THR A 37 17.58 -4.80 10.70
N THR A 38 18.24 -5.23 11.78
CA THR A 38 18.85 -6.55 11.92
C THR A 38 18.03 -7.46 12.82
N ALA A 39 18.16 -8.77 12.62
CA ALA A 39 17.72 -9.80 13.54
C ALA A 39 18.87 -10.78 13.76
N VAL A 40 19.40 -10.83 14.97
CA VAL A 40 20.52 -11.70 15.36
C VAL A 40 20.00 -12.83 16.24
N GLU A 41 20.43 -14.05 15.94
CA GLU A 41 20.08 -15.22 16.73
C GLU A 41 20.85 -15.23 18.05
N ASP A 42 20.14 -15.37 19.17
CA ASP A 42 20.72 -15.46 20.53
C ASP A 42 20.00 -16.57 21.33
N GLY A 43 20.56 -17.74 21.32
CA GLY A 43 20.00 -18.93 21.97
C GLY A 43 18.61 -19.27 21.43
N ASP A 44 17.60 -19.22 22.28
CA ASP A 44 16.19 -19.47 21.96
C ASP A 44 15.43 -18.25 21.44
N TYR A 45 16.13 -17.17 21.14
CA TYR A 45 15.55 -15.88 20.75
C TYR A 45 16.17 -15.35 19.46
N TRP A 46 15.46 -14.41 18.85
CA TRP A 46 15.98 -13.41 17.93
C TRP A 46 16.00 -12.05 18.62
N VAL A 47 17.08 -11.32 18.43
CA VAL A 47 17.23 -9.95 18.92
C VAL A 47 17.17 -9.00 17.74
N LEU A 48 16.13 -8.18 17.67
CA LEU A 48 15.92 -7.21 16.60
C LEU A 48 16.42 -5.83 17.04
N ASN A 49 17.12 -5.14 16.12
CA ASN A 49 17.60 -3.77 16.31
C ASN A 49 17.40 -2.95 15.03
N GLY A 50 16.85 -1.73 15.17
CA GLY A 50 16.59 -0.81 14.06
C GLY A 50 15.22 -0.17 14.14
N SER A 51 14.73 0.34 13.01
CA SER A 51 13.39 0.92 12.94
C SER A 51 12.71 0.69 11.60
N LYS A 52 11.37 0.78 11.57
CA LYS A 52 10.53 0.78 10.38
C LYS A 52 9.67 2.02 10.39
N ILE A 53 9.48 2.66 9.24
CA ILE A 53 8.75 3.92 9.13
C ILE A 53 7.52 3.77 8.22
N PHE A 54 6.54 4.63 8.41
CA PHE A 54 5.29 4.67 7.65
C PHE A 54 4.47 3.39 7.75
N ILE A 55 4.41 2.79 8.93
CA ILE A 55 3.72 1.52 9.12
C ILE A 55 2.24 1.74 9.41
N THR A 56 1.42 1.33 8.47
CA THR A 56 -0.05 1.38 8.55
C THR A 56 -0.54 0.50 9.69
N ASN A 57 -1.58 0.95 10.39
CA ASN A 57 -2.18 0.35 11.58
C ASN A 57 -1.28 0.32 12.82
N ALA A 58 -0.02 0.74 12.76
CA ALA A 58 0.94 0.54 13.85
C ALA A 58 0.47 1.11 15.20
N GLY A 59 -0.28 2.21 15.21
CA GLY A 59 -0.83 2.78 16.44
C GLY A 59 -1.81 1.87 17.19
N TYR A 60 -2.44 0.93 16.49
CA TYR A 60 -3.49 0.05 17.03
C TYR A 60 -3.20 -1.44 16.88
N ALA A 61 -2.23 -1.83 16.04
CA ALA A 61 -1.92 -3.23 15.78
C ALA A 61 -1.38 -3.95 17.03
N ASP A 62 -1.77 -5.19 17.20
CA ASP A 62 -1.30 -6.10 18.24
C ASP A 62 -0.15 -6.97 17.75
N VAL A 63 -0.13 -7.25 16.44
CA VAL A 63 0.83 -8.14 15.78
C VAL A 63 1.43 -7.45 14.57
N PHE A 64 2.74 -7.59 14.41
CA PHE A 64 3.53 -6.97 13.35
C PHE A 64 4.31 -8.04 12.59
N ILE A 65 4.19 -8.06 11.27
CA ILE A 65 5.09 -8.85 10.42
C ILE A 65 6.24 -7.96 10.00
N VAL A 66 7.44 -8.26 10.51
CA VAL A 66 8.62 -7.42 10.33
C VAL A 66 9.64 -8.14 9.47
N ILE A 67 10.14 -7.45 8.44
CA ILE A 67 11.25 -7.94 7.62
C ILE A 67 12.55 -7.36 8.16
N ALA A 68 13.51 -8.23 8.50
CA ALA A 68 14.81 -7.79 9.04
C ALA A 68 15.96 -8.61 8.44
N VAL A 69 17.14 -8.01 8.41
CA VAL A 69 18.39 -8.62 7.91
C VAL A 69 18.89 -9.67 8.89
N THR A 70 19.00 -10.90 8.44
CA THR A 70 19.53 -12.02 9.24
C THR A 70 20.94 -12.43 8.84
N ASP A 71 21.32 -12.18 7.58
CA ASP A 71 22.59 -12.65 7.06
C ASP A 71 23.19 -11.66 6.05
N LYS A 72 24.51 -11.63 5.97
CA LYS A 72 25.27 -10.93 4.93
C LYS A 72 26.07 -11.97 4.18
N VAL A 73 25.88 -12.03 2.87
CA VAL A 73 26.52 -13.02 1.98
C VAL A 73 27.13 -12.33 0.76
N LEU A 74 27.96 -13.03 0.02
CA LEU A 74 28.38 -12.56 -1.30
C LEU A 74 27.43 -13.12 -2.37
N ASP A 75 27.02 -12.30 -3.32
CA ASP A 75 26.25 -12.75 -4.49
C ASP A 75 27.14 -13.54 -5.47
N LYS A 76 26.55 -14.07 -6.52
CA LYS A 76 27.27 -14.83 -7.57
C LYS A 76 28.40 -14.03 -8.26
N LYS A 77 28.41 -12.71 -8.09
CA LYS A 77 29.44 -11.81 -8.64
C LYS A 77 30.42 -11.33 -7.56
N GLY A 78 30.40 -11.93 -6.37
CA GLY A 78 31.27 -11.55 -5.24
C GLY A 78 30.89 -10.24 -4.54
N ARG A 79 29.71 -9.68 -4.76
CA ARG A 79 29.27 -8.42 -4.14
C ARG A 79 28.53 -8.69 -2.83
N PRO A 80 28.78 -7.91 -1.75
CA PRO A 80 28.03 -8.03 -0.52
C PRO A 80 26.53 -7.85 -0.75
N THR A 81 25.73 -8.77 -0.27
CA THR A 81 24.28 -8.71 -0.30
C THR A 81 23.69 -9.13 1.03
N LYS A 82 22.51 -8.60 1.37
CA LYS A 82 21.81 -8.89 2.62
C LYS A 82 20.70 -9.90 2.34
N LEU A 83 20.56 -10.88 3.23
CA LEU A 83 19.42 -11.77 3.26
C LEU A 83 18.51 -11.35 4.41
N CYS A 84 17.23 -11.21 4.11
CA CYS A 84 16.21 -10.84 5.08
C CYS A 84 15.32 -12.02 5.42
N SER A 85 14.86 -12.08 6.66
CA SER A 85 13.84 -13.02 7.13
C SER A 85 12.62 -12.26 7.63
N ALA A 86 11.50 -12.94 7.76
CA ALA A 86 10.25 -12.36 8.26
C ALA A 86 9.98 -12.85 9.68
N PHE A 87 9.50 -11.97 10.53
CA PHE A 87 9.28 -12.22 11.96
C PHE A 87 7.90 -11.76 12.39
N ILE A 88 7.29 -12.49 13.33
CA ILE A 88 6.11 -12.05 14.06
C ILE A 88 6.60 -11.34 15.32
N VAL A 89 6.28 -10.05 15.44
CA VAL A 89 6.50 -9.25 16.65
C VAL A 89 5.15 -8.94 17.25
N GLU A 90 5.00 -9.11 18.57
CA GLU A 90 3.82 -8.71 19.31
C GLU A 90 4.06 -7.35 19.97
N ARG A 91 3.00 -6.56 20.15
CA ARG A 91 3.08 -5.23 20.77
C ARG A 91 3.74 -5.24 22.15
N THR A 92 3.64 -6.35 22.86
CA THR A 92 4.14 -6.52 24.23
C THR A 92 5.55 -7.09 24.31
N ASP A 93 6.22 -7.33 23.18
CA ASP A 93 7.57 -7.88 23.20
C ASP A 93 8.57 -6.87 23.82
N PRO A 94 9.44 -7.32 24.74
CA PRO A 94 10.44 -6.45 25.33
C PRO A 94 11.36 -5.82 24.27
N GLY A 95 11.64 -4.51 24.40
CA GLY A 95 12.47 -3.78 23.43
C GLY A 95 11.75 -3.38 22.14
N PHE A 96 10.44 -3.62 22.03
CA PHE A 96 9.61 -3.11 20.95
C PHE A 96 8.78 -1.90 21.40
N SER A 97 8.75 -0.86 20.57
CA SER A 97 7.88 0.29 20.80
C SER A 97 7.37 0.88 19.47
N VAL A 98 6.27 1.62 19.57
CA VAL A 98 5.63 2.31 18.44
C VAL A 98 5.81 3.81 18.63
N GLY A 99 6.35 4.47 17.63
CA GLY A 99 6.57 5.90 17.62
C GLY A 99 5.32 6.73 17.43
N LYS A 100 5.51 8.05 17.33
CA LYS A 100 4.42 9.01 17.13
C LYS A 100 3.70 8.78 15.80
N ALA A 101 2.39 9.04 15.79
CA ALA A 101 1.60 9.02 14.57
C ALA A 101 2.01 10.15 13.62
N GLU A 102 2.14 9.82 12.34
CA GLU A 102 2.46 10.77 11.28
C GLU A 102 1.30 11.73 10.99
N ASP A 103 1.60 13.03 10.87
CA ASP A 103 0.64 14.02 10.38
C ASP A 103 0.68 14.04 8.85
N LYS A 104 -0.28 13.35 8.24
CA LYS A 104 -0.31 13.09 6.80
C LYS A 104 -1.16 14.10 6.03
N MET A 105 -0.83 14.31 4.77
CA MET A 105 -1.63 15.09 3.82
C MET A 105 -3.04 14.52 3.66
N GLY A 106 -3.17 13.20 3.48
CA GLY A 106 -4.43 12.48 3.27
C GLY A 106 -4.44 11.15 4.02
N ILE A 107 -5.52 10.38 3.84
CA ILE A 107 -5.78 9.12 4.56
C ILE A 107 -5.54 9.28 6.07
N ARG A 108 -5.98 10.40 6.63
CA ARG A 108 -5.72 10.76 8.03
C ARG A 108 -6.43 9.85 9.03
N GLY A 109 -7.51 9.19 8.60
CA GLY A 109 -8.21 8.19 9.40
C GLY A 109 -7.45 6.88 9.59
N SER A 110 -6.37 6.63 8.83
CA SER A 110 -5.50 5.47 8.97
C SER A 110 -4.30 5.82 9.83
N SER A 111 -4.10 5.11 10.94
CA SER A 111 -2.90 5.25 11.76
C SER A 111 -1.65 4.83 10.98
N THR A 112 -0.61 5.64 11.08
CA THR A 112 0.68 5.40 10.43
C THR A 112 1.77 5.85 11.38
N CYS A 113 2.64 4.93 11.84
CA CYS A 113 3.67 5.23 12.83
C CYS A 113 5.00 4.57 12.46
N GLU A 114 6.03 4.93 13.19
CA GLU A 114 7.31 4.23 13.22
C GLU A 114 7.22 3.00 14.14
N LEU A 115 7.96 1.94 13.83
CA LEU A 115 8.26 0.82 14.74
C LEU A 115 9.72 0.94 15.15
N ILE A 116 10.00 0.80 16.44
CA ILE A 116 11.32 0.94 17.02
C ILE A 116 11.70 -0.36 17.72
N PHE A 117 12.90 -0.86 17.44
CA PHE A 117 13.45 -2.09 17.99
C PHE A 117 14.78 -1.78 18.67
N GLU A 118 14.82 -1.92 19.99
CA GLU A 118 15.99 -1.71 20.85
C GLU A 118 16.24 -2.98 21.67
N ASP A 119 17.14 -3.83 21.19
CA ASP A 119 17.35 -5.18 21.71
C ASP A 119 16.04 -5.98 21.85
N CYS A 120 15.15 -5.83 20.88
CA CYS A 120 13.82 -6.47 20.92
C CYS A 120 13.96 -7.98 20.83
N ARG A 121 13.64 -8.68 21.93
CA ARG A 121 13.77 -10.14 22.05
C ARG A 121 12.46 -10.83 21.73
N ILE A 122 12.46 -11.65 20.70
CA ILE A 122 11.31 -12.48 20.30
C ILE A 122 11.68 -13.96 20.30
N PRO A 123 10.77 -14.88 20.64
CA PRO A 123 11.03 -16.32 20.59
C PRO A 123 11.46 -16.80 19.19
N LYS A 124 12.38 -17.75 19.14
CA LYS A 124 12.95 -18.27 17.90
C LYS A 124 11.92 -18.82 16.92
N ASP A 125 10.85 -19.40 17.44
CA ASP A 125 9.77 -19.99 16.66
C ASP A 125 8.87 -18.92 15.97
N ARG A 126 9.06 -17.63 16.23
CA ARG A 126 8.32 -16.54 15.57
C ARG A 126 8.89 -16.09 14.21
N MET A 127 9.99 -16.69 13.76
CA MET A 127 10.43 -16.50 12.38
C MET A 127 9.44 -17.17 11.40
N LEU A 128 8.97 -16.43 10.39
CA LEU A 128 8.04 -16.90 9.36
C LEU A 128 8.79 -17.43 8.13
N GLY A 129 8.38 -18.59 7.66
CA GLY A 129 8.92 -19.19 6.44
C GLY A 129 10.36 -19.70 6.64
N VAL A 130 11.22 -19.42 5.67
CA VAL A 130 12.60 -19.88 5.61
C VAL A 130 13.56 -18.72 5.83
N ARG A 131 14.60 -18.92 6.65
CA ARG A 131 15.67 -17.94 6.88
C ARG A 131 16.25 -17.44 5.54
N GLY A 132 16.43 -16.14 5.43
CA GLY A 132 16.94 -15.47 4.22
C GLY A 132 15.93 -15.34 3.07
N LYS A 133 14.67 -15.76 3.25
CA LYS A 133 13.60 -15.68 2.23
C LYS A 133 12.53 -14.64 2.53
N GLY A 134 12.70 -13.83 3.57
CA GLY A 134 11.74 -12.81 3.97
C GLY A 134 11.48 -11.75 2.90
N PHE A 135 12.52 -11.36 2.14
CA PHE A 135 12.34 -10.41 1.04
C PHE A 135 11.46 -10.98 -0.10
N GLN A 136 11.58 -12.26 -0.42
CA GLN A 136 10.73 -12.92 -1.41
C GLN A 136 9.26 -12.96 -0.93
N LEU A 137 9.06 -13.24 0.36
CA LEU A 137 7.72 -13.21 0.98
C LEU A 137 7.13 -11.80 0.90
N ALA A 138 7.91 -10.77 1.22
CA ALA A 138 7.49 -9.38 1.12
C ALA A 138 7.06 -9.02 -0.30
N MET A 139 7.84 -9.36 -1.32
CA MET A 139 7.51 -9.07 -2.73
C MET A 139 6.22 -9.77 -3.18
N ALA A 140 6.02 -11.03 -2.78
CA ALA A 140 4.78 -11.75 -3.08
C ALA A 140 3.55 -11.11 -2.40
N THR A 141 3.71 -10.62 -1.18
CA THR A 141 2.66 -9.88 -0.45
C THR A 141 2.32 -8.57 -1.17
N LEU A 142 3.34 -7.81 -1.60
CA LEU A 142 3.15 -6.54 -2.31
C LEU A 142 2.45 -6.70 -3.66
N ASP A 143 2.66 -7.81 -4.39
CA ASP A 143 1.93 -8.06 -5.64
C ASP A 143 0.41 -8.11 -5.40
N GLY A 144 -0.03 -8.71 -4.29
CA GLY A 144 -1.43 -8.70 -3.88
C GLY A 144 -1.91 -7.33 -3.40
N GLY A 145 -1.06 -6.62 -2.66
CA GLY A 145 -1.32 -5.28 -2.13
C GLY A 145 -1.54 -4.24 -3.23
N ARG A 146 -0.80 -4.33 -4.34
CA ARG A 146 -0.97 -3.44 -5.52
C ARG A 146 -2.39 -3.47 -6.08
N ILE A 147 -3.04 -4.62 -6.13
CA ILE A 147 -4.44 -4.74 -6.58
C ILE A 147 -5.37 -4.05 -5.58
N GLY A 148 -5.13 -4.20 -4.27
CA GLY A 148 -5.88 -3.50 -3.22
C GLY A 148 -5.78 -1.97 -3.36
N ILE A 149 -4.56 -1.44 -3.56
CA ILE A 149 -4.36 0.01 -3.76
C ILE A 149 -4.94 0.50 -5.09
N ALA A 150 -4.88 -0.30 -6.14
CA ALA A 150 -5.54 0.02 -7.40
C ALA A 150 -7.07 0.12 -7.22
N SER A 151 -7.66 -0.76 -6.43
CA SER A 151 -9.09 -0.73 -6.09
C SER A 151 -9.45 0.49 -5.23
N GLN A 152 -8.61 0.84 -4.26
CA GLN A 152 -8.78 2.06 -3.45
C GLN A 152 -8.75 3.32 -4.32
N ALA A 153 -7.75 3.44 -5.20
CA ALA A 153 -7.63 4.57 -6.12
C ALA A 153 -8.86 4.67 -7.05
N LEU A 154 -9.31 3.55 -7.60
CA LEU A 154 -10.51 3.47 -8.42
C LEU A 154 -11.75 3.97 -7.65
N GLY A 155 -11.95 3.51 -6.41
CA GLY A 155 -13.09 3.90 -5.58
C GLY A 155 -13.07 5.40 -5.25
N ILE A 156 -11.88 5.99 -4.99
CA ILE A 156 -11.74 7.44 -4.79
C ILE A 156 -12.13 8.21 -6.06
N ALA A 157 -11.69 7.75 -7.24
CA ALA A 157 -12.02 8.39 -8.51
C ALA A 157 -13.53 8.31 -8.83
N GLU A 158 -14.15 7.13 -8.63
CA GLU A 158 -15.59 6.94 -8.82
C GLU A 158 -16.41 7.84 -7.87
N GLY A 159 -16.04 7.87 -6.58
CA GLY A 159 -16.71 8.71 -5.59
C GLY A 159 -16.59 10.21 -5.91
N ALA A 160 -15.37 10.65 -6.30
CA ALA A 160 -15.16 12.05 -6.68
C ALA A 160 -15.99 12.47 -7.91
N LEU A 161 -16.09 11.61 -8.91
CA LEU A 161 -16.91 11.84 -10.09
C LEU A 161 -18.40 11.89 -9.72
N GLN A 162 -18.87 10.97 -8.86
CA GLN A 162 -20.26 10.92 -8.40
C GLN A 162 -20.66 12.21 -7.69
N GLU A 163 -19.88 12.68 -6.72
CA GLU A 163 -20.07 13.95 -6.01
C GLU A 163 -20.10 15.14 -6.99
N THR A 164 -19.18 15.13 -7.94
CA THR A 164 -19.07 16.20 -8.94
C THR A 164 -20.29 16.24 -9.86
N VAL A 165 -20.81 15.11 -10.32
CA VAL A 165 -22.00 15.02 -11.16
C VAL A 165 -23.21 15.57 -10.42
N ALA A 166 -23.39 15.29 -9.12
CA ALA A 166 -24.45 15.87 -8.30
C ALA A 166 -24.30 17.39 -8.23
N TYR A 167 -23.12 17.87 -7.85
CA TYR A 167 -22.84 19.29 -7.70
C TYR A 167 -23.08 20.11 -8.97
N VAL A 168 -22.56 19.68 -10.13
CA VAL A 168 -22.67 20.43 -11.38
C VAL A 168 -24.10 20.53 -11.92
N LYS A 169 -24.99 19.61 -11.53
CA LYS A 169 -26.43 19.65 -11.87
C LYS A 169 -27.16 20.72 -11.06
N GLU A 170 -26.78 20.92 -9.82
CA GLU A 170 -27.43 21.86 -8.90
C GLU A 170 -26.85 23.29 -9.00
N ARG A 171 -25.53 23.40 -9.12
CA ARG A 171 -24.81 24.67 -9.18
C ARG A 171 -25.15 25.44 -10.43
N LYS A 172 -25.59 26.70 -10.27
CA LYS A 172 -25.94 27.61 -11.37
C LYS A 172 -24.95 28.77 -11.46
N GLN A 173 -24.51 29.07 -12.67
CA GLN A 173 -23.74 30.24 -13.02
C GLN A 173 -24.18 30.73 -14.40
N PHE A 174 -24.10 32.04 -14.66
CA PHE A 174 -24.56 32.63 -15.93
C PHE A 174 -26.01 32.25 -16.29
N GLY A 175 -26.89 32.18 -15.27
CA GLY A 175 -28.31 31.87 -15.41
C GLY A 175 -28.69 30.41 -15.69
N ARG A 176 -27.74 29.46 -15.72
CA ARG A 176 -28.00 28.05 -15.97
C ARG A 176 -27.11 27.12 -15.12
N SER A 177 -27.50 25.85 -15.03
CA SER A 177 -26.69 24.82 -14.40
C SER A 177 -25.30 24.73 -15.07
N ILE A 178 -24.24 24.56 -14.28
CA ILE A 178 -22.88 24.41 -14.87
C ILE A 178 -22.73 23.12 -15.67
N SER A 179 -23.60 22.11 -15.47
CA SER A 179 -23.67 20.91 -16.32
C SER A 179 -24.14 21.20 -17.76
N ALA A 180 -24.76 22.36 -18.02
CA ALA A 180 -25.20 22.78 -19.36
C ALA A 180 -24.04 23.35 -20.22
N PHE A 181 -22.85 23.56 -19.66
CA PHE A 181 -21.69 24.03 -20.42
C PHE A 181 -20.98 22.85 -21.06
N GLN A 182 -20.68 22.96 -22.35
CA GLN A 182 -20.06 21.90 -23.15
C GLN A 182 -18.73 21.43 -22.57
N ASN A 183 -17.88 22.35 -22.09
CA ASN A 183 -16.62 21.99 -21.45
C ASN A 183 -16.84 21.10 -20.21
N THR A 184 -17.83 21.42 -19.36
CA THR A 184 -18.15 20.57 -18.20
C THR A 184 -18.57 19.16 -18.64
N GLN A 185 -19.36 19.05 -19.69
CA GLN A 185 -19.80 17.77 -20.24
C GLN A 185 -18.61 16.95 -20.76
N PHE A 186 -17.67 17.60 -21.47
CA PHE A 186 -16.47 16.93 -21.98
C PHE A 186 -15.55 16.45 -20.84
N GLU A 187 -15.34 17.27 -19.82
CA GLU A 187 -14.58 16.91 -18.64
C GLU A 187 -15.17 15.67 -17.95
N LEU A 188 -16.49 15.66 -17.72
CA LEU A 188 -17.17 14.52 -17.09
C LEU A 188 -17.07 13.24 -17.95
N ALA A 189 -17.26 13.38 -19.26
CA ALA A 189 -17.20 12.23 -20.19
C ALA A 189 -15.80 11.61 -20.23
N GLU A 190 -14.76 12.43 -20.31
CA GLU A 190 -13.38 11.93 -20.32
C GLU A 190 -12.99 11.28 -18.99
N MET A 191 -13.34 11.92 -17.84
CA MET A 191 -13.09 11.32 -16.53
C MET A 191 -13.79 9.96 -16.40
N LYS A 192 -15.05 9.86 -16.83
CA LYS A 192 -15.80 8.58 -16.81
C LYS A 192 -15.11 7.51 -17.65
N ALA A 193 -14.68 7.85 -18.87
CA ALA A 193 -14.00 6.91 -19.74
C ALA A 193 -12.67 6.39 -19.14
N ARG A 194 -11.87 7.26 -18.52
CA ARG A 194 -10.63 6.88 -17.84
C ARG A 194 -10.88 5.98 -16.62
N ILE A 195 -11.90 6.28 -15.83
CA ILE A 195 -12.30 5.45 -14.69
C ILE A 195 -12.69 4.04 -15.17
N GLU A 196 -13.50 3.92 -16.21
CA GLU A 196 -13.89 2.61 -16.76
C GLU A 196 -12.66 1.83 -17.27
N ALA A 197 -11.75 2.48 -17.98
CA ALA A 197 -10.52 1.83 -18.44
C ALA A 197 -9.68 1.30 -17.25
N ALA A 198 -9.52 2.11 -16.19
CA ALA A 198 -8.83 1.69 -14.97
C ALA A 198 -9.54 0.51 -14.28
N LYS A 199 -10.88 0.52 -14.24
CA LYS A 199 -11.72 -0.52 -13.64
C LYS A 199 -11.48 -1.88 -14.30
N TYR A 200 -11.46 -1.93 -15.63
CA TYR A 200 -11.18 -3.18 -16.35
C TYR A 200 -9.80 -3.73 -16.06
N LEU A 201 -8.78 -2.87 -15.92
CA LEU A 201 -7.43 -3.31 -15.54
C LEU A 201 -7.40 -3.87 -14.11
N VAL A 202 -8.10 -3.24 -13.16
CA VAL A 202 -8.19 -3.73 -11.79
C VAL A 202 -8.87 -5.09 -11.73
N TYR A 203 -9.98 -5.26 -12.45
CA TYR A 203 -10.71 -6.53 -12.47
C TYR A 203 -9.89 -7.63 -13.17
N ALA A 204 -9.22 -7.33 -14.27
CA ALA A 204 -8.35 -8.29 -14.94
C ALA A 204 -7.22 -8.77 -14.03
N ALA A 205 -6.58 -7.87 -13.28
CA ALA A 205 -5.54 -8.23 -12.31
C ALA A 205 -6.11 -9.08 -11.16
N ALA A 206 -7.31 -8.75 -10.65
CA ALA A 206 -7.96 -9.50 -9.59
C ALA A 206 -8.34 -10.93 -10.03
N LEU A 207 -8.89 -11.09 -11.23
CA LEU A 207 -9.21 -12.40 -11.80
C LEU A 207 -7.95 -13.25 -11.99
N LYS A 208 -6.86 -12.67 -12.48
CA LYS A 208 -5.62 -13.40 -12.67
C LYS A 208 -4.98 -13.83 -11.33
N LYS A 209 -5.10 -12.99 -10.28
CA LYS A 209 -4.74 -13.40 -8.92
C LYS A 209 -5.61 -14.55 -8.44
N GLN A 210 -6.93 -14.52 -8.70
CA GLN A 210 -7.85 -15.61 -8.33
C GLN A 210 -7.47 -16.93 -9.01
N GLU A 211 -7.10 -16.90 -10.29
CA GLU A 211 -6.59 -18.08 -11.00
C GLU A 211 -5.34 -18.65 -10.34
N ALA A 212 -4.39 -17.80 -9.96
CA ALA A 212 -3.18 -18.22 -9.24
C ALA A 212 -3.52 -18.85 -7.88
N MET A 213 -4.46 -18.28 -7.14
CA MET A 213 -4.93 -18.82 -5.84
C MET A 213 -5.64 -20.17 -6.00
N ASN A 214 -6.31 -20.39 -7.11
CA ASN A 214 -6.96 -21.66 -7.45
C ASN A 214 -5.97 -22.72 -7.99
N GLY A 215 -4.67 -22.46 -7.95
CA GLY A 215 -3.61 -23.41 -8.30
C GLY A 215 -3.13 -23.32 -9.75
N ALA A 216 -3.58 -22.37 -10.54
CA ALA A 216 -3.04 -22.15 -11.88
C ALA A 216 -1.60 -21.61 -11.81
N LYS A 217 -0.72 -22.11 -12.68
CA LYS A 217 0.68 -21.68 -12.78
C LYS A 217 0.80 -20.35 -13.54
N VAL A 218 0.11 -19.33 -13.06
CA VAL A 218 0.13 -17.98 -13.65
C VAL A 218 0.77 -16.98 -12.68
N ARG A 219 1.42 -15.95 -13.23
CA ARG A 219 1.92 -14.80 -12.48
C ARG A 219 1.04 -13.61 -12.81
N TYR A 220 0.75 -12.79 -11.81
CA TYR A 220 -0.09 -11.58 -11.94
C TYR A 220 0.64 -10.28 -11.59
N SER A 221 1.96 -10.34 -11.37
CA SER A 221 2.76 -9.17 -10.96
C SER A 221 2.71 -8.02 -11.95
N VAL A 222 2.68 -8.33 -13.26
CA VAL A 222 2.62 -7.32 -14.33
C VAL A 222 1.25 -6.66 -14.38
N GLU A 223 0.19 -7.46 -14.35
CA GLU A 223 -1.19 -6.98 -14.36
C GLU A 223 -1.51 -6.17 -13.10
N ALA A 224 -1.02 -6.59 -11.94
CA ALA A 224 -1.14 -5.84 -10.68
C ALA A 224 -0.42 -4.48 -10.77
N ALA A 225 0.77 -4.45 -11.38
CA ALA A 225 1.52 -3.21 -11.59
C ALA A 225 0.83 -2.28 -12.59
N GLN A 226 0.29 -2.81 -13.70
CA GLN A 226 -0.48 -2.04 -14.68
C GLN A 226 -1.75 -1.44 -14.06
N ALA A 227 -2.51 -2.24 -13.34
CA ALA A 227 -3.72 -1.81 -12.65
C ALA A 227 -3.41 -0.69 -11.65
N LYS A 228 -2.39 -0.85 -10.79
CA LYS A 228 -1.99 0.14 -9.79
C LYS A 228 -1.50 1.43 -10.43
N LEU A 229 -0.69 1.35 -11.46
CA LEU A 229 -0.16 2.51 -12.16
C LEU A 229 -1.28 3.36 -12.77
N ILE A 230 -2.19 2.72 -13.50
CA ILE A 230 -3.26 3.42 -14.22
C ILE A 230 -4.33 3.92 -13.26
N ALA A 231 -4.77 3.10 -12.29
CA ALA A 231 -5.79 3.52 -11.33
C ALA A 231 -5.31 4.69 -10.46
N ALA A 232 -4.08 4.66 -9.95
CA ALA A 232 -3.53 5.74 -9.12
C ALA A 232 -3.42 7.07 -9.89
N ARG A 233 -2.90 7.04 -11.13
CA ARG A 233 -2.83 8.23 -11.99
C ARG A 233 -4.21 8.76 -12.36
N THR A 234 -5.15 7.86 -12.65
CA THR A 234 -6.56 8.22 -12.93
C THR A 234 -7.18 8.91 -11.71
N ALA A 235 -7.00 8.37 -10.51
CA ALA A 235 -7.54 8.97 -9.30
C ALA A 235 -6.98 10.37 -9.04
N SER A 236 -5.67 10.56 -9.19
CA SER A 236 -5.02 11.87 -9.03
C SER A 236 -5.53 12.88 -10.05
N ASP A 237 -5.67 12.49 -11.33
CA ASP A 237 -6.18 13.39 -12.37
C ASP A 237 -7.66 13.72 -12.17
N VAL A 238 -8.49 12.70 -11.96
CA VAL A 238 -9.95 12.86 -11.77
C VAL A 238 -10.26 13.73 -10.56
N THR A 239 -9.67 13.46 -9.40
CA THR A 239 -9.96 14.25 -8.18
C THR A 239 -9.55 15.72 -8.32
N ARG A 240 -8.42 16.00 -8.98
CA ARG A 240 -7.97 17.35 -9.29
C ARG A 240 -8.94 18.08 -10.23
N ARG A 241 -9.42 17.41 -11.28
CA ARG A 241 -10.40 17.98 -12.24
C ARG A 241 -11.77 18.17 -11.60
N CYS A 242 -12.21 17.22 -10.78
CA CYS A 242 -13.41 17.31 -9.98
C CYS A 242 -13.37 18.53 -9.05
N LEU A 243 -12.28 18.70 -8.28
CA LEU A 243 -12.09 19.86 -7.42
C LEU A 243 -12.18 21.18 -8.20
N GLN A 244 -11.61 21.24 -9.41
CA GLN A 244 -11.69 22.42 -10.28
C GLN A 244 -13.14 22.75 -10.66
N LEU A 245 -13.99 21.75 -10.92
CA LEU A 245 -15.40 21.94 -11.26
C LEU A 245 -16.24 22.47 -10.07
N PHE A 246 -15.81 22.24 -8.84
CA PHE A 246 -16.41 22.85 -7.65
C PHE A 246 -16.04 24.32 -7.48
N GLY A 247 -14.98 24.80 -8.14
CA GLY A 247 -14.48 26.17 -8.01
C GLY A 247 -14.06 26.47 -6.56
N GLY A 248 -14.37 27.64 -6.03
CA GLY A 248 -14.02 28.03 -4.66
C GLY A 248 -14.50 27.08 -3.57
N TYR A 249 -15.69 26.49 -3.74
CA TYR A 249 -16.21 25.48 -2.82
C TYR A 249 -15.39 24.20 -2.79
N GLY A 250 -14.72 23.83 -3.89
CA GLY A 250 -13.81 22.70 -3.91
C GLY A 250 -12.55 22.91 -3.08
N TYR A 251 -12.20 24.16 -2.77
CA TYR A 251 -11.02 24.50 -1.96
C TYR A 251 -11.32 24.66 -0.47
N THR A 252 -12.60 24.61 -0.08
CA THR A 252 -13.05 24.61 1.31
C THR A 252 -13.31 23.17 1.78
N ARG A 253 -13.49 22.99 3.10
CA ARG A 253 -13.82 21.68 3.69
C ARG A 253 -15.33 21.40 3.75
N ASP A 254 -16.15 22.22 3.13
CA ASP A 254 -17.61 22.07 3.11
C ASP A 254 -18.04 20.86 2.24
N TYR A 255 -17.22 20.53 1.25
CA TYR A 255 -17.43 19.38 0.37
C TYR A 255 -16.27 18.37 0.50
N PRO A 256 -16.51 17.06 0.29
CA PRO A 256 -15.51 16.04 0.48
C PRO A 256 -14.42 16.01 -0.61
N ILE A 257 -14.57 16.79 -1.67
CA ILE A 257 -13.72 16.70 -2.85
C ILE A 257 -12.26 17.07 -2.59
N GLU A 258 -11.99 18.05 -1.72
CA GLU A 258 -10.62 18.43 -1.33
C GLU A 258 -9.92 17.30 -0.59
N ARG A 259 -10.65 16.57 0.26
CA ARG A 259 -10.15 15.40 0.97
C ARG A 259 -9.86 14.25 0.00
N MET A 260 -10.76 13.98 -0.95
CA MET A 260 -10.56 12.95 -1.97
C MET A 260 -9.31 13.21 -2.81
N MET A 261 -9.04 14.49 -3.14
CA MET A 261 -7.81 14.86 -3.86
C MET A 261 -6.55 14.57 -3.02
N ARG A 262 -6.56 14.92 -1.73
CA ARG A 262 -5.44 14.62 -0.82
C ARG A 262 -5.25 13.12 -0.63
N ASP A 263 -6.34 12.39 -0.47
CA ASP A 263 -6.34 10.94 -0.27
C ASP A 263 -5.85 10.19 -1.52
N ALA A 264 -6.22 10.64 -2.72
CA ALA A 264 -5.80 10.03 -3.97
C ALA A 264 -4.27 10.04 -4.15
N LYS A 265 -3.58 11.09 -3.71
CA LYS A 265 -2.14 11.26 -3.95
C LYS A 265 -1.28 10.14 -3.40
N ILE A 266 -1.63 9.59 -2.23
CA ILE A 266 -0.82 8.52 -1.64
C ILE A 266 -0.82 7.24 -2.49
N THR A 267 -1.87 7.02 -3.29
CA THR A 267 -1.99 5.82 -4.13
C THR A 267 -0.92 5.74 -5.22
N GLU A 268 -0.29 6.84 -5.58
CA GLU A 268 0.87 6.87 -6.48
C GLU A 268 2.19 6.53 -5.78
N ILE A 269 2.24 6.57 -4.44
CA ILE A 269 3.46 6.51 -3.65
C ILE A 269 3.62 5.16 -2.97
N TYR A 270 2.69 4.77 -2.10
CA TYR A 270 2.84 3.54 -1.32
C TYR A 270 2.55 2.26 -2.12
N GLU A 271 2.89 1.09 -1.56
CA GLU A 271 2.84 -0.22 -2.24
C GLU A 271 3.66 -0.25 -3.55
N GLY A 272 4.76 0.50 -3.55
CA GLY A 272 5.61 0.77 -4.69
C GLY A 272 5.15 1.97 -5.51
N THR A 273 6.04 2.96 -5.67
CA THR A 273 5.74 4.19 -6.42
C THR A 273 5.34 3.90 -7.87
N SER A 274 4.79 4.90 -8.56
CA SER A 274 4.48 4.78 -10.00
C SER A 274 5.70 4.34 -10.81
N GLU A 275 6.91 4.78 -10.42
CA GLU A 275 8.17 4.40 -11.05
C GLU A 275 8.49 2.92 -10.83
N VAL A 276 8.24 2.39 -9.62
CA VAL A 276 8.39 0.94 -9.34
C VAL A 276 7.44 0.12 -10.20
N GLN A 277 6.18 0.58 -10.38
CA GLN A 277 5.25 -0.13 -11.27
C GLN A 277 5.79 -0.14 -12.72
N MET A 278 6.32 0.99 -13.20
CA MET A 278 6.93 1.07 -14.53
C MET A 278 8.15 0.15 -14.65
N MET A 279 8.98 0.03 -13.59
CA MET A 279 10.10 -0.93 -13.57
C MET A 279 9.63 -2.38 -13.69
N VAL A 280 8.55 -2.76 -13.00
CA VAL A 280 7.98 -4.12 -13.10
C VAL A 280 7.48 -4.40 -14.52
N ILE A 281 6.75 -3.46 -15.09
CA ILE A 281 6.18 -3.58 -16.44
C ILE A 281 7.30 -3.65 -17.49
N SER A 282 8.24 -2.70 -17.48
CA SER A 282 9.34 -2.66 -18.44
C SER A 282 10.26 -3.87 -18.34
N GLY A 283 10.55 -4.33 -17.11
CA GLY A 283 11.32 -5.55 -16.88
C GLY A 283 10.68 -6.82 -17.43
N ALA A 284 9.37 -6.84 -17.64
CA ALA A 284 8.67 -7.93 -18.32
C ALA A 284 8.66 -7.78 -19.84
N LEU A 285 8.59 -6.53 -20.34
CA LEU A 285 8.60 -6.23 -21.79
C LEU A 285 9.96 -6.47 -22.42
N LEU A 286 11.06 -6.27 -21.67
CA LEU A 286 12.43 -6.31 -22.18
C LEU A 286 13.14 -7.66 -21.96
N LYS A 287 12.42 -8.67 -21.48
CA LYS A 287 12.90 -10.06 -21.38
C LYS A 287 12.68 -10.82 -22.68
#